data_c1a0efbd2d4b76d09e3dd82b68697686
#
_entry.id   c1a0efbd2d4b76d09e3dd82b68697686
#
_cell.length_a   1.000
_cell.length_b   1.000
_cell.length_c   1.000
_cell.angle_alpha   90.00
_cell.angle_beta   90.00
_cell.angle_gamma   90.00
#
_symmetry.space_group_name_H-M   'P 1'
#
loop_
_entity.id
_entity.type
_entity.pdbx_description
1 polymer ?
#
loop_
_entity_poly.entity_id
_entity_poly.type
_entity_poly.pdbx_seq_one_letter_code
_entity_poly.pdbx_strand_id
1 'polypeptide(L)'
;VANTKSRDMVWADQLWFWIVAYDLWNMAYCYNCISTRAMYAGFALLVSCTFAEFFIKRGIWLQHRAQTLALFGMFSLAVDYQAMPMFSITATYNPTAWTVLSALALIFNAAVFVYEVCVIVKTKRNPLKKEMFTHLPAYRKNLEANGLRAE
;
A
#
# COMPACT_ATOMS: atom_id res chain seq x y z
N VAL A 1 -1.16 -9.62 13.40
CA VAL A 1 -0.12 -10.31 12.61
C VAL A 1 -0.12 -11.77 13.02
N ALA A 2 -0.43 -12.66 12.10
CA ALA A 2 -0.50 -14.09 12.38
C ALA A 2 0.88 -14.74 12.16
N ASN A 3 1.20 -15.72 13.01
CA ASN A 3 2.43 -16.49 12.89
C ASN A 3 2.18 -17.67 11.94
N THR A 4 2.71 -17.63 10.74
CA THR A 4 2.59 -18.68 9.73
C THR A 4 3.80 -19.60 9.71
N LYS A 5 3.68 -20.80 9.11
CA LYS A 5 4.82 -21.72 8.88
C LYS A 5 5.93 -21.06 8.06
N SER A 6 5.58 -20.18 7.13
CA SER A 6 6.51 -19.40 6.30
C SER A 6 7.10 -18.18 7.02
N ARG A 7 6.68 -17.90 8.24
CA ARG A 7 7.02 -16.70 9.02
C ARG A 7 6.68 -15.38 8.32
N ASP A 8 5.68 -15.40 7.44
CA ASP A 8 5.19 -14.19 6.77
C ASP A 8 4.46 -13.28 7.75
N MET A 9 4.60 -11.99 7.54
CA MET A 9 3.89 -10.96 8.28
C MET A 9 2.47 -10.82 7.69
N VAL A 10 1.56 -11.71 8.11
CA VAL A 10 0.17 -11.69 7.64
C VAL A 10 -0.63 -10.64 8.40
N TRP A 11 -1.28 -9.77 7.64
CA TRP A 11 -2.27 -8.81 8.14
C TRP A 11 -3.55 -8.94 7.32
N ALA A 12 -4.39 -9.90 7.70
CA ALA A 12 -5.58 -10.27 6.94
C ALA A 12 -6.63 -9.15 6.88
N ASP A 13 -6.64 -8.26 7.86
CA ASP A 13 -7.55 -7.11 7.96
C ASP A 13 -7.16 -5.94 7.04
N GLN A 14 -5.94 -5.97 6.46
CA GLN A 14 -5.50 -4.98 5.49
C GLN A 14 -6.06 -5.33 4.11
N LEU A 15 -7.24 -4.80 3.82
CA LEU A 15 -8.00 -5.15 2.64
C LEU A 15 -7.69 -4.23 1.45
N TRP A 16 -8.10 -4.65 0.27
CA TRP A 16 -7.84 -3.99 -1.00
C TRP A 16 -8.20 -2.50 -1.03
N PHE A 17 -9.32 -2.09 -0.41
CA PHE A 17 -9.75 -0.70 -0.38
C PHE A 17 -8.81 0.17 0.45
N TRP A 18 -8.28 -0.35 1.56
CA TRP A 18 -7.27 0.32 2.36
C TRP A 18 -5.95 0.48 1.58
N ILE A 19 -5.53 -0.59 0.87
CA ILE A 19 -4.32 -0.58 0.04
C ILE A 19 -4.43 0.48 -1.06
N VAL A 20 -5.56 0.50 -1.77
CA VAL A 20 -5.81 1.49 -2.85
C VAL A 20 -5.83 2.92 -2.30
N ALA A 21 -6.47 3.16 -1.15
CA ALA A 21 -6.49 4.48 -0.53
C ALA A 21 -5.08 4.94 -0.12
N TYR A 22 -4.29 4.03 0.45
CA TYR A 22 -2.90 4.28 0.79
C TYR A 22 -2.03 4.58 -0.45
N ASP A 23 -2.18 3.79 -1.52
CA ASP A 23 -1.44 3.99 -2.76
C ASP A 23 -1.76 5.34 -3.39
N LEU A 24 -3.04 5.72 -3.46
CA LEU A 24 -3.45 7.02 -3.98
C LEU A 24 -2.89 8.18 -3.15
N TRP A 25 -2.93 8.06 -1.82
CA TRP A 25 -2.34 9.07 -0.94
C TRP A 25 -0.83 9.20 -1.16
N ASN A 26 -0.13 8.07 -1.22
CA ASN A 26 1.31 8.07 -1.37
C ASN A 26 1.75 8.50 -2.77
N MET A 27 0.99 8.16 -3.82
CA MET A 27 1.22 8.68 -5.18
C MET A 27 1.02 10.19 -5.24
N ALA A 28 -0.04 10.72 -4.61
CA ALA A 28 -0.25 12.15 -4.51
C ALA A 28 0.89 12.84 -3.75
N TYR A 29 1.36 12.24 -2.66
CA TYR A 29 2.53 12.72 -1.93
C TYR A 29 3.79 12.74 -2.80
N CYS A 30 4.09 11.62 -3.49
CA CYS A 30 5.26 11.55 -4.37
C CYS A 30 5.18 12.62 -5.47
N TYR A 31 4.03 12.80 -6.09
CA TYR A 31 3.84 13.78 -7.16
C TYR A 31 3.97 15.22 -6.68
N ASN A 32 3.44 15.52 -5.49
CA ASN A 32 3.39 16.89 -4.97
C ASN A 32 4.69 17.33 -4.27
N CYS A 33 5.39 16.40 -3.63
CA CYS A 33 6.52 16.71 -2.76
C CYS A 33 7.87 16.35 -3.38
N ILE A 34 7.90 15.51 -4.42
CA ILE A 34 9.14 15.01 -5.01
C ILE A 34 9.22 15.49 -6.45
N SER A 35 9.93 16.60 -6.69
CA SER A 35 10.09 17.22 -8.00
C SER A 35 11.12 16.53 -8.91
N THR A 36 11.72 15.44 -8.47
CA THR A 36 12.74 14.70 -9.20
C THR A 36 12.22 13.36 -9.69
N ARG A 37 13.00 12.63 -10.48
CA ARG A 37 12.69 11.26 -10.91
C ARG A 37 12.43 10.26 -9.76
N ALA A 38 12.82 10.58 -8.52
CA ALA A 38 12.45 9.79 -7.35
C ALA A 38 10.93 9.62 -7.21
N MET A 39 10.14 10.52 -7.77
CA MET A 39 8.70 10.37 -7.92
C MET A 39 8.32 9.09 -8.68
N TYR A 40 8.97 8.83 -9.81
CA TYR A 40 8.70 7.61 -10.61
C TYR A 40 9.11 6.34 -9.87
N ALA A 41 10.22 6.39 -9.12
CA ALA A 41 10.64 5.30 -8.25
C ALA A 41 9.60 5.02 -7.16
N GLY A 42 9.06 6.06 -6.53
CA GLY A 42 7.96 5.94 -5.56
C GLY A 42 6.73 5.27 -6.17
N PHE A 43 6.33 5.66 -7.37
CA PHE A 43 5.21 5.03 -8.09
C PHE A 43 5.49 3.56 -8.42
N ALA A 44 6.67 3.26 -8.94
CA ALA A 44 7.06 1.89 -9.27
C ALA A 44 7.07 0.97 -8.04
N LEU A 45 7.56 1.47 -6.90
CA LEU A 45 7.55 0.74 -5.63
C LEU A 45 6.14 0.44 -5.14
N LEU A 46 5.22 1.41 -5.21
CA LEU A 46 3.83 1.21 -4.81
C LEU A 46 3.12 0.21 -5.72
N VAL A 47 3.23 0.39 -7.03
CA VAL A 47 2.62 -0.51 -8.00
C VAL A 47 3.18 -1.92 -7.86
N SER A 48 4.48 -2.10 -7.65
CA SER A 48 5.10 -3.43 -7.53
C SER A 48 4.64 -4.19 -6.29
N CYS A 49 4.56 -3.53 -5.12
CA CYS A 49 4.10 -4.21 -3.91
C CYS A 49 2.61 -4.51 -3.95
N THR A 50 1.81 -3.64 -4.53
CA THR A 50 0.37 -3.85 -4.69
C THR A 50 0.07 -4.91 -5.75
N PHE A 51 0.83 -4.94 -6.84
CA PHE A 51 0.77 -6.04 -7.80
C PHE A 51 1.10 -7.40 -7.13
N ALA A 52 2.16 -7.44 -6.33
CA ALA A 52 2.53 -8.66 -5.61
C ALA A 52 1.42 -9.13 -4.65
N GLU A 53 0.74 -8.20 -3.96
CA GLU A 53 -0.39 -8.51 -3.09
C GLU A 53 -1.56 -9.13 -3.84
N PHE A 54 -1.92 -8.58 -4.99
CA PHE A 54 -3.12 -9.04 -5.70
C PHE A 54 -2.89 -10.28 -6.57
N PHE A 55 -1.69 -10.47 -7.10
CA PHE A 55 -1.41 -11.50 -8.10
C PHE A 55 -0.42 -12.59 -7.64
N ILE A 56 0.41 -12.32 -6.63
CA ILE A 56 1.40 -13.30 -6.14
C ILE A 56 0.94 -13.91 -4.83
N LYS A 57 0.78 -13.11 -3.77
CA LYS A 57 0.36 -13.60 -2.46
C LYS A 57 -0.39 -12.55 -1.66
N ARG A 58 -1.62 -12.84 -1.32
CA ARG A 58 -2.52 -11.94 -0.59
C ARG A 58 -2.31 -11.97 0.91
N GLY A 59 -2.67 -10.87 1.58
CA GLY A 59 -2.67 -10.75 3.03
C GLY A 59 -1.31 -10.42 3.63
N ILE A 60 -0.30 -10.10 2.81
CA ILE A 60 1.04 -9.74 3.24
C ILE A 60 1.57 -8.46 2.58
N TRP A 61 0.67 -7.56 2.20
CA TRP A 61 1.03 -6.32 1.50
C TRP A 61 2.10 -5.50 2.23
N LEU A 62 2.02 -5.40 3.55
CA LEU A 62 3.03 -4.67 4.34
C LEU A 62 4.42 -5.29 4.21
N GLN A 63 4.50 -6.62 4.14
CA GLN A 63 5.75 -7.32 3.88
C GLN A 63 6.26 -7.06 2.46
N HIS A 64 5.39 -7.12 1.45
CA HIS A 64 5.76 -6.77 0.07
C HIS A 64 6.27 -5.32 0.00
N ARG A 65 5.61 -4.40 0.69
CA ARG A 65 6.01 -2.99 0.77
C ARG A 65 7.38 -2.81 1.42
N ALA A 66 7.62 -3.50 2.52
CA ALA A 66 8.91 -3.46 3.23
C ALA A 66 10.05 -4.05 2.39
N GLN A 67 9.81 -5.19 1.73
CA GLN A 67 10.80 -5.87 0.90
C GLN A 67 11.16 -5.05 -0.34
N THR A 68 10.19 -4.52 -1.09
CA THR A 68 10.44 -3.69 -2.27
C THR A 68 11.19 -2.41 -1.90
N LEU A 69 10.82 -1.78 -0.78
CA LEU A 69 11.51 -0.58 -0.29
C LEU A 69 12.94 -0.88 0.14
N ALA A 70 13.17 -2.00 0.84
CA ALA A 70 14.51 -2.40 1.27
C ALA A 70 15.43 -2.68 0.08
N LEU A 71 14.95 -3.44 -0.93
CA LEU A 71 15.69 -3.71 -2.16
C LEU A 71 16.03 -2.41 -2.89
N PHE A 72 15.04 -1.54 -3.10
CA PHE A 72 15.28 -0.24 -3.74
C PHE A 72 16.28 0.59 -2.96
N GLY A 73 16.16 0.64 -1.63
CA GLY A 73 17.07 1.38 -0.76
C GLY A 73 18.51 0.89 -0.88
N MET A 74 18.73 -0.43 -0.87
CA MET A 74 20.06 -1.01 -1.07
C MET A 74 20.68 -0.61 -2.41
N PHE A 75 19.90 -0.71 -3.51
CA PHE A 75 20.40 -0.29 -4.83
C PHE A 75 20.64 1.21 -4.90
N SER A 76 19.78 2.02 -4.31
CA SER A 76 19.93 3.50 -4.31
C SER A 76 21.13 3.99 -3.50
N LEU A 77 21.53 3.23 -2.48
CA LEU A 77 22.75 3.54 -1.71
C LEU A 77 24.03 3.06 -2.42
N ALA A 78 23.94 1.97 -3.18
CA ALA A 78 25.08 1.40 -3.90
C ALA A 78 25.37 2.09 -5.23
N VAL A 79 24.33 2.67 -5.86
CA VAL A 79 24.39 3.22 -7.22
C VAL A 79 23.86 4.65 -7.21
N ASP A 80 24.70 5.61 -7.62
CA ASP A 80 24.25 6.99 -7.82
C ASP A 80 23.47 7.12 -9.15
N TYR A 81 22.18 6.81 -9.10
CA TYR A 81 21.30 6.95 -10.25
C TYR A 81 21.20 8.40 -10.75
N GLN A 82 21.52 9.38 -9.91
CA GLN A 82 21.45 10.79 -10.31
C GLN A 82 22.61 11.18 -11.22
N ALA A 83 23.77 10.57 -11.03
CA ALA A 83 24.92 10.80 -11.86
C ALA A 83 24.86 10.06 -13.22
N MET A 84 23.95 9.09 -13.37
CA MET A 84 23.83 8.31 -14.59
C MET A 84 22.95 9.01 -15.64
N PRO A 85 23.46 9.33 -16.84
CA PRO A 85 22.70 10.04 -17.89
C PRO A 85 21.41 9.31 -18.29
N MET A 86 21.41 7.97 -18.30
CA MET A 86 20.24 7.17 -18.67
C MET A 86 19.06 7.32 -17.70
N PHE A 87 19.32 7.73 -16.46
CA PHE A 87 18.31 8.02 -15.45
C PHE A 87 18.08 9.51 -15.22
N SER A 88 18.72 10.37 -16.03
CA SER A 88 18.61 11.82 -15.95
C SER A 88 17.30 12.32 -16.58
N ILE A 89 16.18 11.80 -16.12
CA ILE A 89 14.85 12.21 -16.57
C ILE A 89 14.37 13.36 -15.68
N THR A 90 14.00 14.46 -16.32
CA THR A 90 13.34 15.58 -15.65
C THR A 90 11.88 15.21 -15.39
N ALA A 91 11.45 15.28 -14.14
CA ALA A 91 10.04 15.09 -13.82
C ALA A 91 9.22 16.24 -14.41
N THR A 92 8.14 15.91 -15.12
CA THR A 92 7.21 16.91 -15.65
C THR A 92 6.12 17.16 -14.62
N TYR A 93 5.94 18.44 -14.27
CA TYR A 93 4.85 18.84 -13.40
C TYR A 93 3.63 19.27 -14.24
N ASN A 94 2.47 18.69 -13.93
CA ASN A 94 1.21 19.05 -14.55
C ASN A 94 0.18 19.44 -13.46
N PRO A 95 -0.33 20.69 -13.46
CA PRO A 95 -1.29 21.15 -12.44
C PRO A 95 -2.59 20.33 -12.43
N THR A 96 -3.05 19.86 -13.58
CA THR A 96 -4.25 19.02 -13.68
C THR A 96 -4.01 17.66 -13.01
N ALA A 97 -2.87 17.01 -13.29
CA ALA A 97 -2.51 15.75 -12.65
C ALA A 97 -2.37 15.91 -11.13
N TRP A 98 -1.76 16.99 -10.67
CA TRP A 98 -1.67 17.34 -9.25
C TRP A 98 -3.04 17.43 -8.59
N THR A 99 -3.96 18.17 -9.20
CA THR A 99 -5.31 18.37 -8.66
C THR A 99 -6.09 17.04 -8.64
N VAL A 100 -6.04 16.28 -9.74
CA VAL A 100 -6.76 15.01 -9.86
C VAL A 100 -6.25 13.98 -8.85
N LEU A 101 -4.93 13.79 -8.73
CA LEU A 101 -4.35 12.86 -7.76
C LEU A 101 -4.70 13.26 -6.32
N SER A 102 -4.61 14.55 -5.99
CA SER A 102 -4.95 15.05 -4.65
C SER A 102 -6.43 14.86 -4.34
N ALA A 103 -7.32 15.13 -5.30
CA ALA A 103 -8.76 14.93 -5.14
C ALA A 103 -9.11 13.44 -4.97
N LEU A 104 -8.54 12.56 -5.79
CA LEU A 104 -8.73 11.12 -5.68
C LEU A 104 -8.22 10.59 -4.34
N ALA A 105 -7.02 11.02 -3.91
CA ALA A 105 -6.48 10.63 -2.61
C ALA A 105 -7.40 11.08 -1.46
N LEU A 106 -7.89 12.31 -1.49
CA LEU A 106 -8.80 12.82 -0.46
C LEU A 106 -10.11 12.03 -0.43
N ILE A 107 -10.76 11.85 -1.58
CA ILE A 107 -12.07 11.17 -1.69
C ILE A 107 -11.97 9.72 -1.20
N PHE A 108 -10.98 8.97 -1.68
CA PHE A 108 -10.82 7.57 -1.30
C PHE A 108 -10.46 7.40 0.18
N ASN A 109 -9.54 8.21 0.70
CA ASN A 109 -9.18 8.12 2.12
C ASN A 109 -10.34 8.55 3.03
N ALA A 110 -11.10 9.58 2.67
CA ALA A 110 -12.30 9.97 3.41
C ALA A 110 -13.36 8.87 3.38
N ALA A 111 -13.60 8.24 2.24
CA ALA A 111 -14.56 7.14 2.11
C ALA A 111 -14.15 5.91 2.95
N VAL A 112 -12.87 5.52 2.91
CA VAL A 112 -12.34 4.43 3.73
C VAL A 112 -12.46 4.77 5.21
N PHE A 113 -12.08 5.97 5.63
CA PHE A 113 -12.20 6.42 7.01
C PHE A 113 -13.66 6.35 7.51
N VAL A 114 -14.60 6.90 6.75
CA VAL A 114 -16.04 6.83 7.11
C VAL A 114 -16.51 5.38 7.21
N TYR A 115 -16.11 4.53 6.26
CA TYR A 115 -16.46 3.10 6.28
C TYR A 115 -15.90 2.40 7.52
N GLU A 116 -14.64 2.62 7.88
CA GLU A 116 -14.01 2.06 9.08
C GLU A 116 -14.73 2.51 10.36
N VAL A 117 -15.01 3.81 10.47
CA VAL A 117 -15.79 4.35 11.61
C VAL A 117 -17.16 3.70 11.70
N CYS A 118 -17.87 3.54 10.57
CA CYS A 118 -19.16 2.85 10.54
C CYS A 118 -19.05 1.39 11.00
N VAL A 119 -18.00 0.68 10.60
CA VAL A 119 -17.76 -0.71 11.04
C VAL A 119 -17.46 -0.75 12.54
N ILE A 120 -16.63 0.14 13.05
CA ILE A 120 -16.33 0.25 14.50
C ILE A 120 -17.61 0.48 15.31
N VAL A 121 -18.41 1.44 14.91
CA VAL A 121 -19.67 1.78 15.61
C VAL A 121 -20.66 0.61 15.58
N LYS A 122 -20.83 -0.04 14.42
CA LYS A 122 -21.75 -1.16 14.26
C LYS A 122 -21.31 -2.42 15.02
N THR A 123 -20.03 -2.73 14.96
CA THR A 123 -19.49 -3.97 15.56
C THR A 123 -19.10 -3.80 17.01
N LYS A 124 -18.94 -2.56 17.48
CA LYS A 124 -18.43 -2.20 18.82
C LYS A 124 -17.08 -2.87 19.11
N ARG A 125 -16.31 -3.17 18.07
CA ARG A 125 -14.99 -3.79 18.19
C ARG A 125 -13.92 -2.70 18.34
N ASN A 126 -12.95 -2.96 19.19
CA ASN A 126 -11.78 -2.09 19.32
C ASN A 126 -10.72 -2.52 18.29
N PRO A 127 -10.37 -1.68 17.30
CA PRO A 127 -9.42 -2.02 16.24
C PRO A 127 -8.00 -2.31 16.75
N LEU A 128 -7.66 -1.83 17.95
CA LEU A 128 -6.36 -2.12 18.57
C LEU A 128 -6.26 -3.51 19.19
N LYS A 129 -7.39 -4.20 19.37
CA LYS A 129 -7.45 -5.48 20.07
C LYS A 129 -8.07 -6.61 19.25
N LYS A 130 -8.89 -6.29 18.25
CA LYS A 130 -9.66 -7.25 17.49
C LYS A 130 -9.68 -6.86 16.01
N GLU A 131 -9.63 -7.86 15.14
CA GLU A 131 -9.77 -7.66 13.71
C GLU A 131 -11.19 -7.19 13.35
N MET A 132 -11.27 -6.27 12.38
CA MET A 132 -12.49 -5.52 12.09
C MET A 132 -13.34 -6.16 11.01
N PHE A 133 -12.70 -6.72 9.99
CA PHE A 133 -13.35 -7.13 8.75
C PHE A 133 -13.56 -8.64 8.62
N THR A 134 -13.59 -9.36 9.75
CA THR A 134 -13.76 -10.83 9.80
C THR A 134 -14.99 -11.36 9.06
N HIS A 135 -16.01 -10.51 8.86
CA HIS A 135 -17.24 -10.82 8.15
C HIS A 135 -17.09 -10.74 6.63
N LEU A 136 -16.02 -10.12 6.11
CA LEU A 136 -15.86 -9.93 4.68
C LEU A 136 -15.19 -11.13 4.00
N PRO A 137 -15.64 -11.49 2.78
CA PRO A 137 -15.00 -12.57 2.02
C PRO A 137 -13.54 -12.31 1.68
N ALA A 138 -13.16 -11.03 1.49
CA ALA A 138 -11.78 -10.64 1.21
C ALA A 138 -10.84 -10.97 2.39
N TYR A 139 -11.28 -10.77 3.63
CA TYR A 139 -10.56 -11.15 4.83
C TYR A 139 -10.28 -12.66 4.87
N ARG A 140 -11.31 -13.48 4.61
CA ARG A 140 -11.19 -14.95 4.58
C ARG A 140 -10.21 -15.41 3.49
N LYS A 141 -10.26 -14.81 2.29
CA LYS A 141 -9.32 -15.10 1.21
C LYS A 141 -7.87 -14.77 1.59
N ASN A 142 -7.64 -13.70 2.35
CA ASN A 142 -6.32 -13.36 2.86
C ASN A 142 -5.79 -14.40 3.86
N LEU A 143 -6.65 -14.93 4.72
CA LEU A 143 -6.30 -16.01 5.65
C LEU A 143 -5.99 -17.32 4.90
N GLU A 144 -6.90 -17.73 4.00
CA GLU A 144 -6.75 -18.96 3.21
C GLU A 144 -5.46 -18.96 2.39
N ALA A 145 -5.11 -17.83 1.75
CA ALA A 145 -3.87 -17.67 0.99
C ALA A 145 -2.60 -17.88 1.84
N ASN A 146 -2.73 -17.78 3.16
CA ASN A 146 -1.65 -17.97 4.12
C ASN A 146 -1.78 -19.26 4.95
N GLY A 147 -2.72 -20.15 4.60
CA GLY A 147 -2.94 -21.40 5.31
C GLY A 147 -3.52 -21.23 6.72
N LEU A 148 -4.14 -20.07 6.99
CA LEU A 148 -4.78 -19.74 8.26
C LEU A 148 -6.29 -19.94 8.15
N ARG A 149 -6.94 -20.23 9.28
CA ARG A 149 -8.41 -20.32 9.36
C ARG A 149 -8.95 -19.14 10.16
N ALA A 150 -10.12 -18.66 9.76
CA ALA A 150 -10.89 -17.73 10.58
C ALA A 150 -11.38 -18.50 11.83
N GLU A 151 -11.07 -17.99 13.00
CA GLU A 151 -11.64 -18.46 14.27
C GLU A 151 -13.10 -18.00 14.42
#